data_f3a23ae1329e89400c1201c1cf9119e6
#
_entry.id   f3a23ae1329e89400c1201c1cf9119e6
#
_cell.length_a   1.000
_cell.length_b   1.000
_cell.length_c   1.000
_cell.angle_alpha   90.00
_cell.angle_beta   90.00
_cell.angle_gamma   90.00
#
_symmetry.space_group_name_H-M   'P 1'
#
loop_
_entity.id
_entity.type
_entity.pdbx_description
1 polymer ?
#
loop_
_entity_poly.entity_id
_entity_poly.type
_entity_poly.pdbx_seq_one_letter_code
_entity_poly.pdbx_strand_id
1 'polypeptide(L)'
;DFEETMEFVERSQIDAVAPAIGTAHGIYHGVPKINFELVEKLGKEKTPVVIHGGSGLSAETFTRLIELGGRKVNISTLVKNAYLDKTKELVLSGEKFAPIPFDTEVENAVKEEVKKHPEVFSGKRTSF
;
A
#
# COMPACT_ATOMS: atom_id res chain seq x y z
N ASP A 1 -20.95 3.04 -0.83
CA ASP A 1 -21.20 4.25 -0.03
C ASP A 1 -21.03 3.97 1.48
N PHE A 2 -21.29 4.95 2.36
CA PHE A 2 -21.09 4.82 3.80
C PHE A 2 -22.10 3.85 4.42
N GLU A 3 -23.37 4.00 4.09
CA GLU A 3 -24.47 3.23 4.65
C GLU A 3 -24.35 1.74 4.31
N GLU A 4 -24.07 1.44 3.06
CA GLU A 4 -23.84 0.03 2.62
C GLU A 4 -22.60 -0.58 3.29
N THR A 5 -21.54 0.23 3.47
CA THR A 5 -20.33 -0.25 4.16
C THR A 5 -20.62 -0.56 5.62
N MET A 6 -21.40 0.28 6.31
CA MET A 6 -21.76 0.07 7.71
C MET A 6 -22.72 -1.12 7.87
N GLU A 7 -23.71 -1.27 6.98
CA GLU A 7 -24.56 -2.46 6.97
C GLU A 7 -23.75 -3.75 6.79
N PHE A 8 -22.78 -3.73 5.84
CA PHE A 8 -21.89 -4.87 5.62
C PHE A 8 -21.06 -5.20 6.87
N VAL A 9 -20.47 -4.20 7.52
CA VAL A 9 -19.67 -4.37 8.75
C VAL A 9 -20.52 -4.97 9.85
N GLU A 10 -21.73 -4.44 10.08
CA GLU A 10 -22.63 -4.90 11.12
C GLU A 10 -23.08 -6.35 10.90
N ARG A 11 -23.45 -6.69 9.67
CA ARG A 11 -23.92 -8.04 9.33
C ARG A 11 -22.83 -9.10 9.30
N SER A 12 -21.61 -8.71 8.88
CA SER A 12 -20.49 -9.65 8.74
C SER A 12 -19.66 -9.80 10.02
N GLN A 13 -19.79 -8.90 10.98
CA GLN A 13 -19.05 -8.90 12.26
C GLN A 13 -17.53 -8.98 12.05
N ILE A 14 -17.01 -8.30 11.02
CA ILE A 14 -15.58 -8.29 10.67
C ILE A 14 -14.77 -7.35 11.57
N ASP A 15 -13.49 -7.67 11.78
CA ASP A 15 -12.57 -6.89 12.61
C ASP A 15 -12.01 -5.66 11.88
N ALA A 16 -12.05 -5.62 10.55
CA ALA A 16 -11.57 -4.49 9.74
C ALA A 16 -12.23 -4.50 8.36
N VAL A 17 -12.41 -3.34 7.74
CA VAL A 17 -13.05 -3.19 6.44
C VAL A 17 -12.14 -2.49 5.43
N ALA A 18 -12.10 -3.02 4.20
CA ALA A 18 -11.42 -2.39 3.06
C ALA A 18 -12.48 -1.86 2.07
N PRO A 19 -12.97 -0.62 2.25
CA PRO A 19 -13.99 -0.06 1.39
C PRO A 19 -13.44 0.34 0.02
N ALA A 20 -14.30 0.36 -1.00
CA ALA A 20 -13.98 0.90 -2.31
C ALA A 20 -13.91 2.44 -2.24
N ILE A 21 -12.72 2.98 -2.08
CA ILE A 21 -12.45 4.41 -1.94
C ILE A 21 -11.93 5.08 -3.22
N GLY A 22 -12.00 4.39 -4.36
CA GLY A 22 -11.47 4.88 -5.64
C GLY A 22 -10.02 4.49 -5.90
N THR A 23 -9.44 3.65 -5.06
CA THR A 23 -8.14 3.00 -5.31
C THR A 23 -8.31 1.75 -6.19
N ALA A 24 -7.27 1.41 -6.96
CA ALA A 24 -7.21 0.19 -7.76
C ALA A 24 -5.90 -0.55 -7.51
N HIS A 25 -5.88 -1.86 -7.78
CA HIS A 25 -4.66 -2.63 -7.70
C HIS A 25 -3.76 -2.39 -8.91
N GLY A 26 -2.44 -2.35 -8.70
CA GLY A 26 -1.46 -2.14 -9.76
C GLY A 26 -0.97 -0.69 -9.86
N ILE A 27 -0.40 -0.35 -11.02
CA ILE A 27 0.07 1.00 -11.33
C ILE A 27 -1.07 1.78 -11.99
N TYR A 28 -1.31 3.00 -11.55
CA TYR A 28 -2.35 3.85 -12.10
C TYR A 28 -1.95 4.42 -13.47
N HIS A 29 -2.90 4.45 -14.40
CA HIS A 29 -2.77 5.14 -15.70
C HIS A 29 -3.32 6.58 -15.65
N GLY A 30 -3.31 7.22 -14.49
CA GLY A 30 -3.78 8.58 -14.25
C GLY A 30 -3.89 8.88 -12.77
N VAL A 31 -4.37 10.07 -12.43
CA VAL A 31 -4.58 10.46 -11.04
C VAL A 31 -5.84 9.75 -10.49
N PRO A 32 -5.72 8.90 -9.46
CA PRO A 32 -6.87 8.21 -8.88
C PRO A 32 -7.82 9.22 -8.22
N LYS A 33 -9.11 9.04 -8.44
CA LYS A 33 -10.14 9.86 -7.79
C LYS A 33 -10.53 9.23 -6.45
N ILE A 34 -9.83 9.63 -5.40
CA ILE A 34 -10.02 9.11 -4.05
C ILE A 34 -11.22 9.76 -3.36
N ASN A 35 -12.07 8.93 -2.75
CA ASN A 35 -13.18 9.38 -1.91
C ASN A 35 -12.72 9.60 -0.47
N PHE A 36 -12.07 10.73 -0.21
CA PHE A 36 -11.59 11.10 1.11
C PHE A 36 -12.72 11.30 2.12
N GLU A 37 -13.88 11.78 1.68
CA GLU A 37 -15.05 11.97 2.55
C GLU A 37 -15.54 10.65 3.13
N LEU A 38 -15.59 9.59 2.31
CA LEU A 38 -15.94 8.26 2.78
C LEU A 38 -14.94 7.74 3.81
N VAL A 39 -13.63 7.93 3.58
CA VAL A 39 -12.60 7.51 4.53
C VAL A 39 -12.74 8.27 5.85
N GLU A 40 -13.01 9.58 5.81
CA GLU A 40 -13.22 10.40 7.02
C GLU A 40 -14.45 9.95 7.82
N LYS A 41 -15.55 9.63 7.16
CA LYS A 41 -16.76 9.12 7.83
C LYS A 41 -16.48 7.77 8.49
N LEU A 42 -15.92 6.82 7.74
CA LEU A 42 -15.59 5.49 8.24
C LEU A 42 -14.49 5.51 9.32
N GLY A 43 -13.55 6.45 9.23
CA GLY A 43 -12.48 6.62 10.21
C GLY A 43 -12.94 7.03 11.62
N LYS A 44 -14.19 7.52 11.74
CA LYS A 44 -14.84 7.86 13.03
C LYS A 44 -15.53 6.64 13.67
N GLU A 45 -15.69 5.56 12.89
CA GLU A 45 -16.32 4.34 13.35
C GLU A 45 -15.34 3.42 14.11
N LYS A 46 -15.87 2.42 14.81
CA LYS A 46 -15.05 1.47 15.59
C LYS A 46 -14.25 0.52 14.73
N THR A 47 -14.79 0.14 13.57
CA THR A 47 -14.16 -0.83 12.68
C THR A 47 -13.03 -0.17 11.90
N PRO A 48 -11.77 -0.65 12.02
CA PRO A 48 -10.62 -0.08 11.34
C PRO A 48 -10.74 -0.10 9.82
N VAL A 49 -10.37 1.02 9.19
CA VAL A 49 -10.32 1.16 7.73
C VAL A 49 -8.99 0.66 7.20
N VAL A 50 -9.05 -0.25 6.22
CA VAL A 50 -7.90 -0.79 5.50
C VAL A 50 -7.81 -0.17 4.11
N ILE A 51 -6.65 0.36 3.76
CA ILE A 51 -6.38 0.94 2.44
C ILE A 51 -5.77 -0.13 1.55
N HIS A 52 -6.49 -0.54 0.50
CA HIS A 52 -6.01 -1.37 -0.58
C HIS A 52 -5.63 -0.55 -1.82
N GLY A 53 -4.91 -1.16 -2.76
CA GLY A 53 -4.55 -0.51 -4.03
C GLY A 53 -3.54 0.63 -3.88
N GLY A 54 -2.72 0.63 -2.84
CA GLY A 54 -1.80 1.72 -2.53
C GLY A 54 -0.59 1.86 -3.44
N SER A 55 -0.27 0.87 -4.28
CA SER A 55 0.95 0.84 -5.10
C SER A 55 0.94 1.86 -6.25
N GLY A 56 0.90 3.11 -6.01
CA GLY A 56 0.86 4.18 -7.03
C GLY A 56 0.25 5.46 -6.48
N LEU A 57 -0.11 5.44 -5.20
CA LEU A 57 -0.50 6.64 -4.49
C LEU A 57 0.74 7.44 -4.06
N SER A 58 0.63 8.77 -4.08
CA SER A 58 1.69 9.62 -3.56
C SER A 58 1.75 9.57 -2.02
N ALA A 59 2.90 9.96 -1.46
CA ALA A 59 3.09 10.07 -0.02
C ALA A 59 2.05 11.01 0.64
N GLU A 60 1.73 12.12 -0.01
CA GLU A 60 0.71 13.08 0.46
C GLU A 60 -0.68 12.43 0.51
N THR A 61 -1.03 11.63 -0.51
CA THR A 61 -2.31 10.90 -0.54
C THR A 61 -2.38 9.90 0.61
N PHE A 62 -1.31 9.16 0.87
CA PHE A 62 -1.23 8.24 2.01
C PHE A 62 -1.36 8.96 3.34
N THR A 63 -0.58 10.03 3.53
CA THR A 63 -0.64 10.84 4.76
C THR A 63 -2.08 11.30 5.02
N ARG A 64 -2.74 11.84 4.00
CA ARG A 64 -4.12 12.29 4.11
C ARG A 64 -5.10 11.15 4.45
N LEU A 65 -4.94 9.97 3.81
CA LEU A 65 -5.79 8.81 4.11
C LEU A 65 -5.61 8.33 5.56
N ILE A 66 -4.39 8.37 6.08
CA ILE A 66 -4.08 7.98 7.47
C ILE A 66 -4.66 9.01 8.45
N GLU A 67 -4.48 10.31 8.20
CA GLU A 67 -5.05 11.40 8.99
C GLU A 67 -6.58 11.31 9.08
N LEU A 68 -7.24 10.89 8.00
CA LEU A 68 -8.69 10.70 7.93
C LEU A 68 -9.19 9.38 8.56
N GLY A 69 -8.31 8.53 9.05
CA GLY A 69 -8.69 7.34 9.79
C GLY A 69 -8.33 6.00 9.16
N GLY A 70 -7.54 5.99 8.08
CA GLY A 70 -6.92 4.76 7.58
C GLY A 70 -5.98 4.16 8.64
N ARG A 71 -6.18 2.88 8.99
CA ARG A 71 -5.43 2.21 10.08
C ARG A 71 -4.48 1.13 9.59
N LYS A 72 -4.69 0.61 8.40
CA LYS A 72 -3.86 -0.42 7.78
C LYS A 72 -3.71 -0.12 6.30
N VAL A 73 -2.52 -0.36 5.76
CA VAL A 73 -2.23 -0.23 4.32
C VAL A 73 -1.69 -1.54 3.79
N ASN A 74 -2.22 -2.00 2.67
CA ASN A 74 -1.72 -3.18 1.97
C ASN A 74 -0.96 -2.76 0.71
N ILE A 75 0.35 -3.05 0.68
CA ILE A 75 1.22 -2.84 -0.46
C ILE A 75 1.66 -4.20 -1.03
N SER A 76 1.53 -4.39 -2.32
CA SER A 76 1.90 -5.63 -3.00
C SER A 76 2.72 -5.38 -4.26
N THR A 77 2.20 -4.61 -5.21
CA THR A 77 2.80 -4.45 -6.55
C THR A 77 4.22 -3.89 -6.49
N LEU A 78 4.49 -2.87 -5.67
CA LEU A 78 5.83 -2.29 -5.53
C LEU A 78 6.85 -3.31 -5.01
N VAL A 79 6.48 -4.09 -4.01
CA VAL A 79 7.34 -5.14 -3.44
C VAL A 79 7.63 -6.24 -4.45
N LYS A 80 6.60 -6.68 -5.20
CA LYS A 80 6.77 -7.66 -6.28
C LYS A 80 7.65 -7.12 -7.41
N ASN A 81 7.46 -5.86 -7.79
CA ASN A 81 8.27 -5.24 -8.84
C ASN A 81 9.74 -5.13 -8.39
N ALA A 82 10.03 -4.71 -7.17
CA ALA A 82 11.39 -4.68 -6.66
C ALA A 82 12.09 -6.04 -6.77
N TYR A 83 11.37 -7.12 -6.44
CA TYR A 83 11.86 -8.48 -6.63
C TYR A 83 12.13 -8.81 -8.09
N LEU A 84 11.15 -8.58 -8.97
CA LEU A 84 11.24 -8.95 -10.39
C LEU A 84 12.26 -8.11 -11.14
N ASP A 85 12.34 -6.82 -10.87
CA ASP A 85 13.25 -5.90 -11.54
C ASP A 85 14.71 -6.23 -11.17
N LYS A 86 14.98 -6.50 -9.88
CA LYS A 86 16.31 -6.90 -9.45
C LYS A 86 16.70 -8.28 -10.01
N THR A 87 15.79 -9.23 -10.01
CA THR A 87 15.99 -10.54 -10.61
C THR A 87 16.35 -10.41 -12.10
N LYS A 88 15.59 -9.59 -12.84
CA LYS A 88 15.82 -9.32 -14.25
C LYS A 88 17.18 -8.65 -14.49
N GLU A 89 17.53 -7.65 -13.70
CA GLU A 89 18.83 -6.97 -13.75
C GLU A 89 19.98 -7.97 -13.63
N LEU A 90 19.95 -8.80 -12.57
CA LEU A 90 20.99 -9.79 -12.30
C LEU A 90 21.11 -10.83 -13.43
N VAL A 91 19.99 -11.34 -13.92
CA VAL A 91 19.98 -12.32 -15.01
C VAL A 91 20.54 -11.71 -16.31
N LEU A 92 20.18 -10.46 -16.60
CA LEU A 92 20.62 -9.77 -17.83
C LEU A 92 22.06 -9.24 -17.76
N SER A 93 22.65 -9.12 -16.57
CA SER A 93 24.04 -8.69 -16.41
C SER A 93 25.05 -9.67 -17.05
N GLY A 94 24.64 -10.92 -17.25
CA GLY A 94 25.51 -11.99 -17.75
C GLY A 94 26.53 -12.50 -16.74
N GLU A 95 26.52 -11.99 -15.50
CA GLU A 95 27.38 -12.47 -14.44
C GLU A 95 26.91 -13.84 -13.94
N LYS A 96 27.86 -14.66 -13.50
CA LYS A 96 27.56 -15.95 -12.88
C LYS A 96 27.45 -15.79 -11.37
N PHE A 97 26.24 -15.84 -10.88
CA PHE A 97 25.98 -15.82 -9.44
C PHE A 97 25.85 -17.22 -8.87
N ALA A 98 26.39 -17.45 -7.68
CA ALA A 98 25.96 -18.56 -6.84
C ALA A 98 24.54 -18.24 -6.27
N PRO A 99 23.71 -19.25 -5.96
CA PRO A 99 22.33 -19.01 -5.54
C PRO A 99 22.21 -18.06 -4.33
N ILE A 100 23.01 -18.26 -3.28
CA ILE A 100 22.92 -17.44 -2.06
C ILE A 100 23.26 -15.96 -2.29
N PRO A 101 24.35 -15.58 -2.95
CA PRO A 101 24.59 -14.18 -3.31
C PRO A 101 23.50 -13.58 -4.19
N PHE A 102 22.96 -14.33 -5.16
CA PHE A 102 21.85 -13.90 -5.98
C PHE A 102 20.62 -13.56 -5.15
N ASP A 103 20.20 -14.48 -4.29
CA ASP A 103 19.05 -14.29 -3.40
C ASP A 103 19.26 -13.12 -2.44
N THR A 104 20.48 -12.93 -1.94
CA THR A 104 20.83 -11.80 -1.07
C THR A 104 20.64 -10.44 -1.77
N GLU A 105 21.05 -10.32 -3.03
CA GLU A 105 20.86 -9.09 -3.81
C GLU A 105 19.37 -8.82 -4.04
N VAL A 106 18.58 -9.83 -4.37
CA VAL A 106 17.13 -9.69 -4.55
C VAL A 106 16.44 -9.33 -3.23
N GLU A 107 16.81 -9.98 -2.12
CA GLU A 107 16.30 -9.67 -0.79
C GLU A 107 16.60 -8.23 -0.38
N ASN A 108 17.81 -7.75 -0.64
CA ASN A 108 18.20 -6.37 -0.34
C ASN A 108 17.36 -5.37 -1.12
N ALA A 109 17.09 -5.60 -2.40
CA ALA A 109 16.23 -4.73 -3.20
C ALA A 109 14.80 -4.67 -2.63
N VAL A 110 14.24 -5.80 -2.21
CA VAL A 110 12.93 -5.85 -1.56
C VAL A 110 12.94 -5.13 -0.21
N LYS A 111 13.98 -5.30 0.61
CA LYS A 111 14.15 -4.59 1.89
C LYS A 111 14.16 -3.07 1.70
N GLU A 112 14.94 -2.58 0.73
CA GLU A 112 15.00 -1.14 0.44
C GLU A 112 13.65 -0.60 -0.03
N GLU A 113 12.89 -1.35 -0.82
CA GLU A 113 11.54 -0.94 -1.19
C GLU A 113 10.61 -0.88 0.02
N VAL A 114 10.62 -1.89 0.89
CA VAL A 114 9.77 -1.93 2.09
C VAL A 114 10.11 -0.79 3.05
N LYS A 115 11.40 -0.45 3.22
CA LYS A 115 11.85 0.63 4.11
C LYS A 115 11.27 2.01 3.78
N LYS A 116 10.90 2.27 2.53
CA LYS A 116 10.31 3.55 2.10
C LYS A 116 8.92 3.81 2.71
N HIS A 117 8.21 2.77 3.09
CA HIS A 117 6.80 2.87 3.47
C HIS A 117 6.52 3.16 4.96
N PRO A 118 7.25 2.59 5.95
CA PRO A 118 6.97 2.81 7.38
C PRO A 118 7.00 4.27 7.80
N GLU A 119 7.89 5.07 7.24
CA GLU A 119 7.98 6.50 7.54
C GLU A 119 6.72 7.25 7.09
N VAL A 120 6.26 6.99 5.87
CA VAL A 120 5.02 7.56 5.33
C VAL A 120 3.80 7.12 6.16
N PHE A 121 3.75 5.83 6.53
CA PHE A 121 2.60 5.26 7.24
C PHE A 121 2.57 5.56 8.74
N SER A 122 3.71 5.94 9.33
CA SER A 122 3.78 6.32 10.76
C SER A 122 3.15 7.68 11.06
N GLY A 123 2.71 8.44 10.06
CA GLY A 123 2.19 9.79 10.21
C GLY A 123 3.27 10.82 10.60
N LYS A 124 4.53 10.43 10.67
CA LYS A 124 5.64 11.38 10.83
C LYS A 124 5.83 12.08 9.50
N ARG A 125 5.62 13.40 9.46
CA ARG A 125 6.00 14.22 8.31
C ARG A 125 7.51 14.08 8.09
N THR A 126 7.90 13.28 7.11
CA THR A 126 9.25 13.35 6.56
C THR A 126 9.29 14.62 5.73
N SER A 127 10.05 15.62 6.19
CA SER A 127 10.50 16.71 5.34
C SER A 127 11.43 16.09 4.29
N PHE A 128 10.95 15.96 3.07
CA PHE A 128 11.80 15.71 1.89
C PHE A 128 12.36 17.04 1.39
#